data_46e30478fadefc5ab057b9bc93ca37bd
#
_entry.id   46e30478fadefc5ab057b9bc93ca37bd
#
_cell.length_a   1.000
_cell.length_b   1.000
_cell.length_c   1.000
_cell.angle_alpha   90.00
_cell.angle_beta   90.00
_cell.angle_gamma   90.00
#
_symmetry.space_group_name_H-M   'P 1'
#
loop_
_entity.id
_entity.type
_entity.pdbx_description
1 polymer ?
#
loop_
_entity_poly.entity_id
_entity_poly.type
_entity_poly.pdbx_seq_one_letter_code
_entity_poly.pdbx_strand_id
1 'polypeptide(L)'
;MFDKIMDLFRSGPSVPDFIVGVGLEDWYTNLSDEQQQKLHEYSTFFGTGGEMNLLDKGTVETSQSAQEYLKGVGSTAASEKDYEFAEMVLLEALDREDGSATSTHFTYNELIDVYYKQRDDREDAIKKCIQYCKKDIEIADEFVAEFGEVPRIPSFKRLAIIYEKQERYADAIAVCDQALEIGTTDGTKGGFEGRKDRLRKKLNDE
;
A
#
# COMPACT_ATOMS: atom_id res chain seq x y z
N MET A 1 -50.37 -7.18 -9.50
CA MET A 1 -49.83 -8.44 -8.91
C MET A 1 -48.47 -8.82 -9.52
N PHE A 2 -48.04 -8.18 -10.60
CA PHE A 2 -46.68 -8.41 -11.24
C PHE A 2 -45.58 -7.55 -10.64
N ASP A 3 -45.86 -6.41 -10.03
CA ASP A 3 -44.83 -5.53 -9.45
C ASP A 3 -44.18 -6.10 -8.16
N LYS A 4 -44.90 -6.93 -7.40
CA LYS A 4 -44.33 -7.56 -6.18
C LYS A 4 -43.36 -8.71 -6.42
N ILE A 5 -43.25 -9.24 -7.65
CA ILE A 5 -42.38 -10.34 -8.00
C ILE A 5 -41.00 -9.80 -8.48
N MET A 6 -40.94 -8.58 -8.99
CA MET A 6 -39.68 -7.92 -9.42
C MET A 6 -38.84 -7.48 -8.23
N ASP A 7 -39.42 -7.13 -7.07
CA ASP A 7 -38.69 -6.76 -5.86
C ASP A 7 -38.01 -7.94 -5.14
N LEU A 8 -38.50 -9.18 -5.39
CA LEU A 8 -37.91 -10.39 -4.79
C LEU A 8 -36.60 -10.85 -5.45
N PHE A 9 -36.27 -10.32 -6.63
CA PHE A 9 -35.04 -10.64 -7.37
C PHE A 9 -33.98 -9.51 -7.29
N ARG A 10 -34.25 -8.46 -6.52
CA ARG A 10 -33.33 -7.31 -6.30
C ARG A 10 -32.64 -7.29 -4.93
N SER A 11 -32.77 -8.33 -4.13
CA SER A 11 -32.07 -8.40 -2.83
C SER A 11 -30.73 -9.11 -2.95
N GLY A 12 -29.82 -8.56 -3.75
CA GLY A 12 -28.41 -8.66 -3.43
C GLY A 12 -28.16 -7.87 -2.13
N PRO A 13 -27.12 -8.15 -1.35
CA PRO A 13 -26.78 -7.36 -0.18
C PRO A 13 -26.69 -5.89 -0.60
N SER A 14 -27.39 -5.01 0.13
CA SER A 14 -27.36 -3.58 -0.17
C SER A 14 -25.92 -3.08 -0.01
N VAL A 15 -25.41 -2.35 -1.01
CA VAL A 15 -24.09 -1.72 -0.91
C VAL A 15 -24.09 -0.79 0.32
N PRO A 16 -23.11 -0.91 1.23
CA PRO A 16 -23.00 -0.02 2.39
C PRO A 16 -22.91 1.45 1.98
N ASP A 17 -23.59 2.33 2.71
CA ASP A 17 -23.62 3.78 2.40
C ASP A 17 -22.23 4.40 2.35
N PHE A 18 -21.28 3.92 3.18
CA PHE A 18 -19.90 4.38 3.14
C PHE A 18 -19.22 4.05 1.82
N ILE A 19 -19.41 2.84 1.28
CA ILE A 19 -18.87 2.40 -0.02
C ILE A 19 -19.41 3.30 -1.14
N VAL A 20 -20.70 3.65 -1.10
CA VAL A 20 -21.30 4.61 -2.04
C VAL A 20 -20.64 5.99 -1.87
N GLY A 21 -20.47 6.43 -0.62
CA GLY A 21 -19.89 7.74 -0.30
C GLY A 21 -18.45 7.94 -0.79
N VAL A 22 -17.68 6.85 -0.91
CA VAL A 22 -16.30 6.89 -1.45
C VAL A 22 -16.20 6.45 -2.92
N GLY A 23 -17.32 6.18 -3.60
CA GLY A 23 -17.36 5.85 -5.03
C GLY A 23 -16.82 4.47 -5.37
N LEU A 24 -17.06 3.48 -4.52
CA LEU A 24 -16.57 2.10 -4.68
C LEU A 24 -17.68 1.08 -4.99
N GLU A 25 -18.90 1.50 -5.38
CA GLU A 25 -20.07 0.64 -5.56
C GLU A 25 -19.82 -0.46 -6.60
N ASP A 26 -19.30 -0.08 -7.76
CA ASP A 26 -19.06 -1.01 -8.86
C ASP A 26 -18.01 -2.06 -8.47
N TRP A 27 -16.94 -1.63 -7.82
CA TRP A 27 -15.90 -2.54 -7.32
C TRP A 27 -16.47 -3.48 -6.24
N TYR A 28 -17.19 -2.93 -5.26
CA TYR A 28 -17.79 -3.69 -4.17
C TYR A 28 -18.76 -4.76 -4.66
N THR A 29 -19.59 -4.45 -5.66
CA THR A 29 -20.57 -5.41 -6.22
C THR A 29 -19.92 -6.51 -7.02
N ASN A 30 -18.68 -6.33 -7.48
CA ASN A 30 -17.89 -7.35 -8.17
C ASN A 30 -17.10 -8.25 -7.21
N LEU A 31 -17.04 -7.94 -5.91
CA LEU A 31 -16.43 -8.80 -4.91
C LEU A 31 -17.28 -10.04 -4.65
N SER A 32 -16.65 -11.18 -4.39
CA SER A 32 -17.34 -12.35 -3.88
C SER A 32 -17.87 -12.11 -2.45
N ASP A 33 -18.83 -12.93 -2.02
CA ASP A 33 -19.39 -12.85 -0.65
C ASP A 33 -18.27 -12.95 0.41
N GLU A 34 -17.28 -13.82 0.20
CA GLU A 34 -16.11 -13.95 1.08
C GLU A 34 -15.26 -12.65 1.11
N GLN A 35 -15.03 -12.05 -0.04
CA GLN A 35 -14.27 -10.81 -0.13
C GLN A 35 -15.02 -9.63 0.51
N GLN A 36 -16.35 -9.57 0.33
CA GLN A 36 -17.19 -8.56 1.01
C GLN A 36 -17.15 -8.74 2.54
N GLN A 37 -17.17 -9.98 3.02
CA GLN A 37 -17.05 -10.28 4.45
C GLN A 37 -15.68 -9.86 5.00
N LYS A 38 -14.59 -10.15 4.29
CA LYS A 38 -13.24 -9.70 4.66
C LYS A 38 -13.13 -8.18 4.63
N LEU A 39 -13.72 -7.52 3.61
CA LEU A 39 -13.74 -6.07 3.55
C LEU A 39 -14.44 -5.48 4.78
N HIS A 40 -15.57 -6.06 5.18
CA HIS A 40 -16.27 -5.66 6.39
C HIS A 40 -15.39 -5.87 7.63
N GLU A 41 -14.80 -7.04 7.81
CA GLU A 41 -13.91 -7.35 8.94
C GLU A 41 -12.77 -6.33 9.08
N TYR A 42 -12.08 -6.02 7.97
CA TYR A 42 -10.92 -5.12 7.95
C TYR A 42 -11.28 -3.62 7.85
N SER A 43 -12.56 -3.27 7.76
CA SER A 43 -13.06 -1.88 7.82
C SER A 43 -13.30 -1.37 9.24
N THR A 44 -12.89 -2.14 10.25
CA THR A 44 -12.98 -1.75 11.66
C THR A 44 -11.80 -0.85 12.02
N PHE A 45 -12.08 0.25 12.70
CA PHE A 45 -11.06 1.15 13.22
C PHE A 45 -11.35 1.59 14.65
N PHE A 46 -10.32 2.03 15.35
CA PHE A 46 -10.43 2.55 16.71
C PHE A 46 -10.48 4.08 16.67
N GLY A 47 -11.61 4.64 17.10
CA GLY A 47 -11.80 6.09 17.21
C GLY A 47 -12.03 6.53 18.68
N THR A 48 -12.26 7.81 18.89
CA THR A 48 -12.54 8.38 20.23
C THR A 48 -13.77 7.80 20.92
N GLY A 49 -14.65 7.10 20.16
CA GLY A 49 -15.85 6.40 20.67
C GLY A 49 -15.69 4.90 20.88
N GLY A 50 -14.46 4.34 20.71
CA GLY A 50 -14.19 2.91 20.74
C GLY A 50 -14.05 2.29 19.35
N GLU A 51 -14.19 0.95 19.29
CA GLU A 51 -14.15 0.20 18.04
C GLU A 51 -15.39 0.48 17.20
N MET A 52 -15.18 0.73 15.91
CA MET A 52 -16.23 1.10 14.99
C MET A 52 -15.99 0.50 13.61
N ASN A 53 -16.99 -0.16 13.03
CA ASN A 53 -16.93 -0.59 11.63
C ASN A 53 -17.57 0.49 10.72
N LEU A 54 -16.85 0.89 9.68
CA LEU A 54 -17.31 1.90 8.74
C LEU A 54 -18.51 1.44 7.92
N LEU A 55 -18.59 0.13 7.64
CA LEU A 55 -19.63 -0.44 6.80
C LEU A 55 -20.96 -0.71 7.54
N ASP A 56 -20.95 -0.69 8.88
CA ASP A 56 -22.16 -0.85 9.71
C ASP A 56 -22.95 0.45 9.89
N LYS A 57 -22.37 1.59 9.52
CA LYS A 57 -23.01 2.89 9.66
C LYS A 57 -23.82 3.23 8.42
N GLY A 58 -25.00 3.80 8.66
CA GLY A 58 -25.72 4.57 7.66
C GLY A 58 -24.89 5.76 7.19
N THR A 59 -25.43 6.60 6.33
CA THR A 59 -24.76 7.72 5.64
C THR A 59 -23.67 8.36 6.51
N VAL A 60 -22.41 8.23 6.09
CA VAL A 60 -21.25 8.83 6.75
C VAL A 60 -20.69 9.90 5.82
N GLU A 61 -20.73 11.16 6.25
CA GLU A 61 -19.94 12.19 5.62
C GLU A 61 -18.46 11.90 5.91
N THR A 62 -17.67 11.66 4.86
CA THR A 62 -16.23 11.42 4.97
C THR A 62 -15.49 12.31 3.99
N SER A 63 -14.32 12.81 4.42
CA SER A 63 -13.35 13.45 3.53
C SER A 63 -12.28 12.46 3.02
N GLN A 64 -12.41 11.19 3.42
CA GLN A 64 -11.47 10.14 3.01
C GLN A 64 -11.71 9.77 1.55
N SER A 65 -10.64 9.70 0.77
CA SER A 65 -10.69 9.21 -0.60
C SER A 65 -10.87 7.69 -0.65
N ALA A 66 -11.30 7.15 -1.79
CA ALA A 66 -11.36 5.71 -2.00
C ALA A 66 -9.98 5.07 -1.82
N GLN A 67 -8.92 5.71 -2.34
CA GLN A 67 -7.54 5.25 -2.18
C GLN A 67 -7.14 5.15 -0.70
N GLU A 68 -7.40 6.19 0.10
CA GLU A 68 -7.06 6.20 1.53
C GLU A 68 -7.82 5.12 2.31
N TYR A 69 -9.11 4.93 2.02
CA TYR A 69 -9.91 3.87 2.63
C TYR A 69 -9.35 2.49 2.30
N LEU A 70 -9.15 2.18 1.02
CA LEU A 70 -8.64 0.88 0.57
C LEU A 70 -7.24 0.62 1.12
N LYS A 71 -6.36 1.64 1.15
CA LYS A 71 -5.04 1.53 1.80
C LYS A 71 -5.18 1.15 3.27
N GLY A 72 -6.10 1.77 4.01
CA GLY A 72 -6.36 1.44 5.42
C GLY A 72 -6.80 -0.01 5.62
N VAL A 73 -7.76 -0.47 4.81
CA VAL A 73 -8.21 -1.88 4.80
C VAL A 73 -7.08 -2.83 4.48
N GLY A 74 -6.30 -2.53 3.43
CA GLY A 74 -5.15 -3.35 3.02
C GLY A 74 -4.07 -3.44 4.10
N SER A 75 -3.79 -2.34 4.81
CA SER A 75 -2.86 -2.31 5.94
C SER A 75 -3.35 -3.19 7.10
N THR A 76 -4.65 -3.14 7.42
CA THR A 76 -5.26 -4.00 8.45
C THR A 76 -5.16 -5.47 8.07
N ALA A 77 -5.56 -5.84 6.86
CA ALA A 77 -5.45 -7.21 6.35
C ALA A 77 -3.99 -7.72 6.38
N ALA A 78 -3.02 -6.87 5.99
CA ALA A 78 -1.59 -7.21 6.03
C ALA A 78 -1.06 -7.44 7.46
N SER A 79 -1.60 -6.73 8.45
CA SER A 79 -1.25 -6.92 9.86
C SER A 79 -1.77 -8.25 10.40
N GLU A 80 -2.94 -8.70 9.93
CA GLU A 80 -3.53 -10.02 10.22
C GLU A 80 -2.94 -11.15 9.34
N LYS A 81 -1.98 -10.81 8.47
CA LYS A 81 -1.29 -11.73 7.53
C LYS A 81 -2.18 -12.29 6.42
N ASP A 82 -3.33 -11.70 6.16
CA ASP A 82 -4.13 -11.99 4.97
C ASP A 82 -3.53 -11.23 3.76
N TYR A 83 -2.34 -11.68 3.33
CA TYR A 83 -1.57 -11.00 2.29
C TYR A 83 -2.23 -11.04 0.91
N GLU A 84 -3.04 -12.06 0.63
CA GLU A 84 -3.76 -12.17 -0.64
C GLU A 84 -4.85 -11.09 -0.73
N PHE A 85 -5.64 -10.95 0.31
CA PHE A 85 -6.66 -9.90 0.36
C PHE A 85 -6.04 -8.50 0.45
N ALA A 86 -4.98 -8.34 1.24
CA ALA A 86 -4.24 -7.07 1.31
C ALA A 86 -3.70 -6.64 -0.06
N GLU A 87 -3.07 -7.57 -0.83
CA GLU A 87 -2.60 -7.29 -2.18
C GLU A 87 -3.74 -6.83 -3.09
N MET A 88 -4.85 -7.57 -3.11
CA MET A 88 -6.01 -7.24 -3.94
C MET A 88 -6.52 -5.82 -3.67
N VAL A 89 -6.72 -5.47 -2.40
CA VAL A 89 -7.27 -4.17 -2.00
C VAL A 89 -6.28 -3.04 -2.23
N LEU A 90 -4.99 -3.26 -1.96
CA LEU A 90 -3.95 -2.25 -2.18
C LEU A 90 -3.71 -1.98 -3.68
N LEU A 91 -3.85 -2.99 -4.54
CA LEU A 91 -3.80 -2.79 -5.99
C LEU A 91 -4.99 -1.97 -6.47
N GLU A 92 -6.19 -2.25 -5.98
CA GLU A 92 -7.37 -1.45 -6.26
C GLU A 92 -7.20 0.00 -5.79
N ALA A 93 -6.56 0.21 -4.60
CA ALA A 93 -6.25 1.55 -4.13
C ALA A 93 -5.37 2.35 -5.10
N LEU A 94 -4.41 1.68 -5.78
CA LEU A 94 -3.54 2.32 -6.76
C LEU A 94 -4.24 2.62 -8.10
N ASP A 95 -5.34 1.92 -8.40
CA ASP A 95 -6.15 2.15 -9.62
C ASP A 95 -7.15 3.32 -9.44
N ARG A 96 -7.23 3.92 -8.22
CA ARG A 96 -8.06 5.10 -7.97
C ARG A 96 -7.34 6.38 -8.37
N GLU A 97 -8.08 7.29 -9.01
CA GLU A 97 -7.56 8.60 -9.45
C GLU A 97 -7.75 9.72 -8.40
N ASP A 98 -8.37 9.40 -7.26
CA ASP A 98 -8.68 10.34 -6.19
C ASP A 98 -7.58 10.44 -5.11
N GLY A 99 -6.46 9.77 -5.34
CA GLY A 99 -5.32 9.74 -4.44
C GLY A 99 -4.33 10.88 -4.65
N SER A 100 -3.62 11.23 -3.58
CA SER A 100 -2.50 12.16 -3.59
C SER A 100 -1.16 11.42 -3.73
N ALA A 101 -0.06 12.14 -4.00
CA ALA A 101 1.29 11.56 -4.00
C ALA A 101 1.61 10.94 -2.64
N THR A 102 1.17 11.57 -1.55
CA THR A 102 1.33 11.06 -0.18
C THR A 102 0.58 9.75 0.04
N SER A 103 -0.69 9.67 -0.37
CA SER A 103 -1.48 8.44 -0.21
C SER A 103 -0.95 7.31 -1.10
N THR A 104 -0.49 7.63 -2.31
CA THR A 104 0.14 6.68 -3.24
C THR A 104 1.45 6.14 -2.67
N HIS A 105 2.31 7.02 -2.11
CA HIS A 105 3.54 6.62 -1.42
C HIS A 105 3.25 5.60 -0.31
N PHE A 106 2.30 5.89 0.57
CA PHE A 106 1.96 4.96 1.65
C PHE A 106 1.35 3.66 1.13
N THR A 107 0.57 3.69 0.06
CA THR A 107 0.03 2.47 -0.57
C THR A 107 1.14 1.59 -1.15
N TYR A 108 2.14 2.21 -1.82
CA TYR A 108 3.33 1.46 -2.26
C TYR A 108 4.10 0.85 -1.09
N ASN A 109 4.27 1.58 0.02
CA ASN A 109 4.97 1.04 1.19
C ASN A 109 4.26 -0.18 1.78
N GLU A 110 2.93 -0.19 1.86
CA GLU A 110 2.16 -1.37 2.30
C GLU A 110 2.37 -2.56 1.36
N LEU A 111 2.30 -2.36 0.04
CA LEU A 111 2.57 -3.42 -0.93
C LEU A 111 4.01 -3.95 -0.84
N ILE A 112 4.99 -3.08 -0.70
CA ILE A 112 6.39 -3.44 -0.51
C ILE A 112 6.55 -4.34 0.71
N ASP A 113 5.90 -4.00 1.82
CA ASP A 113 5.95 -4.81 3.04
C ASP A 113 5.20 -6.14 2.89
N VAL A 114 4.03 -6.16 2.26
CA VAL A 114 3.27 -7.37 1.94
C VAL A 114 4.14 -8.36 1.15
N TYR A 115 4.77 -7.90 0.06
CA TYR A 115 5.63 -8.77 -0.75
C TYR A 115 6.91 -9.17 -0.02
N TYR A 116 7.54 -8.26 0.70
CA TYR A 116 8.77 -8.58 1.41
C TYR A 116 8.57 -9.60 2.53
N LYS A 117 7.43 -9.58 3.21
CA LYS A 117 7.05 -10.57 4.23
C LYS A 117 6.85 -11.97 3.61
N GLN A 118 6.43 -12.04 2.36
CA GLN A 118 6.20 -13.29 1.61
C GLN A 118 7.44 -13.79 0.82
N ARG A 119 8.61 -13.12 0.93
CA ARG A 119 9.80 -13.36 0.09
C ARG A 119 10.35 -14.78 0.14
N ASP A 120 10.09 -15.51 1.21
CA ASP A 120 10.59 -16.87 1.42
C ASP A 120 9.54 -17.94 1.02
N ASP A 121 8.26 -17.54 0.86
CA ASP A 121 7.13 -18.42 0.60
C ASP A 121 6.53 -18.24 -0.80
N ARG A 122 6.78 -17.11 -1.46
CA ARG A 122 6.18 -16.76 -2.75
C ARG A 122 7.26 -16.40 -3.78
N GLU A 123 7.29 -17.16 -4.89
CA GLU A 123 8.33 -17.08 -5.92
C GLU A 123 8.49 -15.66 -6.53
N ASP A 124 7.38 -14.96 -6.81
CA ASP A 124 7.41 -13.62 -7.43
C ASP A 124 7.54 -12.46 -6.43
N ALA A 125 7.53 -12.74 -5.13
CA ALA A 125 7.46 -11.72 -4.09
C ALA A 125 8.60 -10.70 -4.15
N ILE A 126 9.85 -11.15 -4.29
CA ILE A 126 11.01 -10.24 -4.39
C ILE A 126 10.95 -9.41 -5.67
N LYS A 127 10.51 -9.99 -6.79
CA LYS A 127 10.36 -9.26 -8.06
C LYS A 127 9.32 -8.15 -7.92
N LYS A 128 8.16 -8.44 -7.32
CA LYS A 128 7.11 -7.45 -7.05
C LYS A 128 7.56 -6.40 -6.04
N CYS A 129 8.25 -6.80 -4.98
CA CYS A 129 8.82 -5.86 -4.01
C CYS A 129 9.78 -4.85 -4.69
N ILE A 130 10.68 -5.31 -5.57
CA ILE A 130 11.55 -4.44 -6.36
C ILE A 130 10.74 -3.49 -7.25
N GLN A 131 9.72 -4.02 -7.94
CA GLN A 131 8.85 -3.23 -8.82
C GLN A 131 8.20 -2.07 -8.08
N TYR A 132 7.60 -2.33 -6.90
CA TYR A 132 6.92 -1.30 -6.13
C TYR A 132 7.88 -0.35 -5.41
N CYS A 133 9.07 -0.81 -4.99
CA CYS A 133 10.12 0.10 -4.54
C CYS A 133 10.50 1.12 -5.62
N LYS A 134 10.65 0.67 -6.88
CA LYS A 134 10.98 1.57 -7.99
C LYS A 134 9.85 2.57 -8.26
N LYS A 135 8.60 2.12 -8.33
CA LYS A 135 7.44 3.00 -8.52
C LYS A 135 7.32 4.06 -7.42
N ASP A 136 7.59 3.68 -6.17
CA ASP A 136 7.59 4.61 -5.04
C ASP A 136 8.74 5.63 -5.14
N ILE A 137 9.90 5.20 -5.60
CA ILE A 137 11.06 6.08 -5.84
C ILE A 137 10.78 7.05 -7.01
N GLU A 138 10.06 6.61 -8.05
CA GLU A 138 9.68 7.45 -9.19
C GLU A 138 8.81 8.65 -8.79
N ILE A 139 7.97 8.51 -7.76
CA ILE A 139 7.10 9.58 -7.26
C ILE A 139 7.69 10.35 -6.06
N ALA A 140 8.94 10.06 -5.68
CA ALA A 140 9.52 10.58 -4.44
C ALA A 140 9.60 12.12 -4.40
N ASP A 141 9.88 12.78 -5.53
CA ASP A 141 9.93 14.24 -5.61
C ASP A 141 8.54 14.85 -5.42
N GLU A 142 7.50 14.27 -6.02
CA GLU A 142 6.10 14.71 -5.87
C GLU A 142 5.63 14.50 -4.42
N PHE A 143 5.97 13.35 -3.84
CA PHE A 143 5.68 13.06 -2.45
C PHE A 143 6.34 14.07 -1.49
N VAL A 144 7.63 14.36 -1.67
CA VAL A 144 8.35 15.35 -0.85
C VAL A 144 7.75 16.75 -1.01
N ALA A 145 7.39 17.15 -2.24
CA ALA A 145 6.78 18.45 -2.50
C ALA A 145 5.41 18.60 -1.82
N GLU A 146 4.59 17.54 -1.82
CA GLU A 146 3.27 17.53 -1.17
C GLU A 146 3.39 17.43 0.37
N PHE A 147 4.32 16.62 0.87
CA PHE A 147 4.54 16.41 2.29
C PHE A 147 5.13 17.64 3.00
N GLY A 148 5.84 18.50 2.24
CA GLY A 148 6.35 19.79 2.70
C GLY A 148 7.72 19.74 3.38
N GLU A 149 8.26 18.56 3.64
CA GLU A 149 9.62 18.32 4.14
C GLU A 149 10.15 16.99 3.60
N VAL A 150 11.46 16.74 3.67
CA VAL A 150 12.04 15.47 3.22
C VAL A 150 11.90 14.42 4.31
N PRO A 151 10.93 13.50 4.22
CA PRO A 151 10.77 12.43 5.19
C PRO A 151 11.74 11.28 4.90
N ARG A 152 11.73 10.28 5.78
CA ARG A 152 12.35 9.01 5.45
C ARG A 152 11.49 8.24 4.45
N ILE A 153 12.06 7.89 3.29
CA ILE A 153 11.43 7.10 2.23
C ILE A 153 11.98 5.66 2.30
N PRO A 154 11.21 4.71 2.87
CA PRO A 154 11.71 3.35 3.15
C PRO A 154 12.12 2.54 1.92
N SER A 155 11.53 2.84 0.76
CA SER A 155 11.75 2.13 -0.51
C SER A 155 13.21 2.15 -0.96
N PHE A 156 13.92 3.27 -0.79
CA PHE A 156 15.35 3.34 -1.09
C PHE A 156 16.16 2.32 -0.28
N LYS A 157 15.91 2.29 1.03
CA LYS A 157 16.61 1.33 1.91
C LYS A 157 16.27 -0.11 1.56
N ARG A 158 14.98 -0.38 1.33
CA ARG A 158 14.49 -1.72 0.99
C ARG A 158 15.14 -2.22 -0.30
N LEU A 159 15.11 -1.40 -1.35
CA LEU A 159 15.66 -1.73 -2.65
C LEU A 159 17.19 -1.94 -2.59
N ALA A 160 17.92 -1.06 -1.91
CA ALA A 160 19.35 -1.21 -1.71
C ALA A 160 19.70 -2.51 -0.97
N ILE A 161 18.93 -2.92 0.06
CA ILE A 161 19.13 -4.19 0.77
C ILE A 161 18.87 -5.39 -0.14
N ILE A 162 17.81 -5.35 -0.96
CA ILE A 162 17.49 -6.45 -1.88
C ILE A 162 18.61 -6.61 -2.91
N TYR A 163 19.07 -5.51 -3.52
CA TYR A 163 20.16 -5.56 -4.48
C TYR A 163 21.50 -6.03 -3.84
N GLU A 164 21.81 -5.58 -2.62
CA GLU A 164 22.96 -6.06 -1.87
C GLU A 164 22.92 -7.58 -1.64
N LYS A 165 21.73 -8.14 -1.28
CA LYS A 165 21.54 -9.59 -1.11
C LYS A 165 21.63 -10.39 -2.42
N GLN A 166 21.38 -9.73 -3.55
CA GLN A 166 21.52 -10.31 -4.90
C GLN A 166 22.91 -10.08 -5.48
N GLU A 167 23.88 -9.56 -4.70
CA GLU A 167 25.26 -9.23 -5.12
C GLU A 167 25.29 -8.16 -6.24
N ARG A 168 24.21 -7.46 -6.45
CA ARG A 168 24.05 -6.35 -7.40
C ARG A 168 24.55 -5.05 -6.76
N TYR A 169 25.82 -4.99 -6.39
CA TYR A 169 26.37 -3.89 -5.59
C TYR A 169 26.32 -2.54 -6.32
N ALA A 170 26.57 -2.53 -7.63
CA ALA A 170 26.48 -1.31 -8.43
C ALA A 170 25.07 -0.71 -8.42
N ASP A 171 24.01 -1.55 -8.57
CA ASP A 171 22.62 -1.11 -8.50
C ASP A 171 22.25 -0.60 -7.10
N ALA A 172 22.74 -1.29 -6.05
CA ALA A 172 22.52 -0.86 -4.67
C ALA A 172 23.17 0.50 -4.37
N ILE A 173 24.37 0.77 -4.93
CA ILE A 173 25.06 2.06 -4.84
C ILE A 173 24.25 3.14 -5.55
N ALA A 174 23.76 2.89 -6.77
CA ALA A 174 22.95 3.84 -7.52
C ALA A 174 21.67 4.25 -6.76
N VAL A 175 20.99 3.30 -6.09
CA VAL A 175 19.85 3.59 -5.22
C VAL A 175 20.23 4.48 -4.03
N CYS A 176 21.42 4.25 -3.44
CA CYS A 176 21.92 5.12 -2.36
C CYS A 176 22.21 6.53 -2.87
N ASP A 177 22.75 6.69 -4.09
CA ASP A 177 23.02 7.99 -4.69
C ASP A 177 21.71 8.77 -4.91
N GLN A 178 20.69 8.14 -5.47
CA GLN A 178 19.36 8.75 -5.63
C GLN A 178 18.77 9.20 -4.28
N ALA A 179 18.88 8.36 -3.24
CA ALA A 179 18.39 8.73 -1.90
C ALA A 179 19.08 9.96 -1.33
N LEU A 180 20.40 10.09 -1.58
CA LEU A 180 21.20 11.25 -1.15
C LEU A 180 20.86 12.51 -1.95
N GLU A 181 20.56 12.40 -3.25
CA GLU A 181 20.11 13.52 -4.09
C GLU A 181 18.79 14.10 -3.59
N ILE A 182 17.84 13.26 -3.18
CA ILE A 182 16.57 13.70 -2.56
C ILE A 182 16.79 14.23 -1.14
N GLY A 183 17.87 13.82 -0.47
CA GLY A 183 18.19 14.19 0.90
C GLY A 183 17.51 13.34 1.98
N THR A 184 16.90 12.21 1.58
CA THR A 184 16.27 11.28 2.55
C THR A 184 17.30 10.45 3.31
N THR A 185 16.91 9.89 4.45
CA THR A 185 17.79 9.08 5.31
C THR A 185 17.28 7.64 5.46
N ASP A 186 18.20 6.69 5.72
CA ASP A 186 17.81 5.29 5.98
C ASP A 186 17.56 5.00 7.47
N GLY A 187 17.67 6.03 8.33
CA GLY A 187 17.47 5.93 9.78
C GLY A 187 18.57 5.15 10.52
N THR A 188 19.71 4.84 9.87
CA THR A 188 20.84 4.16 10.51
C THR A 188 22.01 5.10 10.74
N LYS A 189 22.93 4.74 11.68
CA LYS A 189 24.18 5.46 11.87
C LYS A 189 25.04 5.34 10.61
N GLY A 190 25.35 6.49 9.98
CA GLY A 190 26.07 6.57 8.71
C GLY A 190 25.16 6.68 7.48
N GLY A 191 23.88 6.41 7.59
CA GLY A 191 22.89 6.63 6.53
C GLY A 191 23.25 5.94 5.21
N PHE A 192 22.78 6.51 4.11
CA PHE A 192 23.07 6.02 2.76
C PHE A 192 24.55 6.17 2.36
N GLU A 193 25.28 7.19 2.86
CA GLU A 193 26.73 7.30 2.64
C GLU A 193 27.49 6.10 3.22
N GLY A 194 27.25 5.78 4.50
CA GLY A 194 27.89 4.64 5.12
C GLY A 194 27.50 3.30 4.49
N ARG A 195 26.28 3.19 3.92
CA ARG A 195 25.87 2.02 3.13
C ARG A 195 26.66 1.93 1.84
N LYS A 196 26.77 3.01 1.10
CA LYS A 196 27.50 3.13 -0.15
C LYS A 196 28.97 2.75 0.02
N ASP A 197 29.62 3.20 1.10
CA ASP A 197 31.01 2.86 1.38
C ASP A 197 31.23 1.36 1.62
N ARG A 198 30.28 0.70 2.32
CA ARG A 198 30.33 -0.76 2.50
C ARG A 198 30.12 -1.52 1.19
N LEU A 199 29.19 -1.06 0.36
CA LEU A 199 28.89 -1.66 -0.95
C LEU A 199 30.06 -1.52 -1.92
N ARG A 200 30.76 -0.37 -1.93
CA ARG A 200 31.96 -0.15 -2.74
C ARG A 200 33.10 -1.11 -2.37
N LYS A 201 33.29 -1.38 -1.07
CA LYS A 201 34.27 -2.37 -0.63
C LYS A 201 33.92 -3.76 -1.17
N LYS A 202 32.68 -4.21 -1.04
CA LYS A 202 32.22 -5.48 -1.57
C LYS A 202 32.40 -5.59 -3.08
N LEU A 203 32.07 -4.52 -3.83
CA LEU A 203 32.24 -4.46 -5.30
C LEU A 203 33.70 -4.56 -5.74
N ASN A 204 34.64 -4.07 -4.93
CA ASN A 204 36.09 -4.12 -5.25
C ASN A 204 36.76 -5.44 -4.81
N ASP A 205 36.12 -6.22 -3.96
CA ASP A 205 36.62 -7.50 -3.45
C ASP A 205 36.19 -8.69 -4.35
N GLU A 206 35.36 -8.45 -5.40
CA GLU A 206 35.00 -9.39 -6.48
C GLU A 206 36.02 -9.36 -7.61
#